data_bc3586777a8eb23ef8bcd421b20e5db2
#
_entry.id   bc3586777a8eb23ef8bcd421b20e5db2
#
_cell.length_a   1.000
_cell.length_b   1.000
_cell.length_c   1.000
_cell.angle_alpha   90.00
_cell.angle_beta   90.00
_cell.angle_gamma   90.00
#
_symmetry.space_group_name_H-M   'P 1'
#
loop_
_entity.id
_entity.type
_entity.pdbx_description
1 polymer ?
#
loop_
_entity_poly.entity_id
_entity_poly.type
_entity_poly.pdbx_seq_one_letter_code
_entity_poly.pdbx_strand_id
1 'polypeptide(L)'
;MATKHGCACCDAGLLERRRLLTGATALGAAGLLHAAHAQPTVVTAKPFRIDVHHHITPPTWLKAVKQAKLDNPPMANWSPEKSLEDMDKGGVATAITSPTTPQLGFLPAADAARIARESNEFARKLANDHRGRFGVFAMLPMPYIDESLKEIAYALDTLHADGIGIMTSYGDKWLGYAQFQPVFDELNRRKAVVYTHPTGPNCCVNLVQGVPASAVEYGADTTRTIINLIFSGASTRYADIDFIFSHGGGVLTAVAERLQIQMVNTPPYAGKVTPAQVEHELNRFFYDTAQV
;
A
#
# COMPACT_ATOMS: atom_id res chain seq x y z
N MET A 1 37.93 -37.41 -18.89
CA MET A 1 37.46 -37.60 -17.50
C MET A 1 36.92 -36.24 -17.03
N ALA A 2 35.61 -36.10 -17.01
CA ALA A 2 34.95 -34.90 -16.56
C ALA A 2 34.18 -35.25 -15.28
N THR A 3 34.61 -34.67 -14.16
CA THR A 3 34.00 -34.83 -12.85
C THR A 3 32.76 -33.92 -12.75
N LYS A 4 31.59 -34.54 -12.61
CA LYS A 4 30.34 -33.83 -12.31
C LYS A 4 30.35 -33.50 -10.82
N HIS A 5 30.38 -32.20 -10.48
CA HIS A 5 30.06 -31.73 -9.13
C HIS A 5 28.54 -31.53 -9.04
N GLY A 6 27.88 -32.45 -8.33
CA GLY A 6 26.49 -32.30 -7.94
C GLY A 6 26.37 -31.31 -6.77
N CYS A 7 25.42 -30.40 -6.83
CA CYS A 7 25.12 -29.45 -5.76
C CYS A 7 24.38 -30.20 -4.63
N ALA A 8 24.97 -30.23 -3.45
CA ALA A 8 24.45 -30.96 -2.27
C ALA A 8 23.12 -30.40 -1.71
N CYS A 9 22.60 -29.28 -2.23
CA CYS A 9 21.33 -28.70 -1.77
C CYS A 9 20.08 -29.24 -2.48
N CYS A 10 20.22 -30.12 -3.51
CA CYS A 10 19.08 -30.65 -4.25
C CYS A 10 18.61 -32.04 -3.81
N ASP A 11 19.37 -32.76 -2.95
CA ASP A 11 19.10 -34.16 -2.67
C ASP A 11 18.35 -34.49 -1.35
N ALA A 12 18.10 -33.50 -0.49
CA ALA A 12 17.52 -33.75 0.84
C ALA A 12 15.97 -33.65 0.91
N GLY A 13 15.28 -33.22 -0.16
CA GLY A 13 13.84 -32.89 -0.11
C GLY A 13 12.87 -33.90 -0.73
N LEU A 14 13.33 -34.89 -1.47
CA LEU A 14 12.46 -35.72 -2.31
C LEU A 14 12.07 -37.10 -1.72
N LEU A 15 12.67 -37.52 -0.63
CA LEU A 15 12.43 -38.86 -0.05
C LEU A 15 11.36 -38.92 1.04
N GLU A 16 10.99 -37.82 1.66
CA GLU A 16 9.98 -37.81 2.74
C GLU A 16 8.53 -37.69 2.25
N ARG A 17 8.29 -37.02 1.12
CA ARG A 17 6.92 -36.84 0.61
C ARG A 17 6.26 -38.09 0.02
N ARG A 18 7.01 -39.10 -0.35
CA ARG A 18 6.47 -40.35 -0.89
C ARG A 18 6.09 -41.43 0.15
N ARG A 19 6.54 -41.27 1.40
CA ARG A 19 6.20 -42.21 2.48
C ARG A 19 4.91 -41.91 3.23
N LEU A 20 4.32 -40.71 3.02
CA LEU A 20 3.06 -40.30 3.66
C LEU A 20 1.79 -40.77 2.91
N LEU A 21 1.92 -41.32 1.70
CA LEU A 21 0.77 -41.72 0.88
C LEU A 21 0.54 -43.25 0.79
N THR A 22 1.34 -44.08 1.45
CA THR A 22 1.20 -45.55 1.37
C THR A 22 0.83 -46.24 2.69
N GLY A 23 0.43 -45.45 3.71
CA GLY A 23 0.10 -45.98 5.05
C GLY A 23 -1.40 -46.08 5.41
N ALA A 24 -2.32 -45.81 4.47
CA ALA A 24 -3.76 -45.71 4.82
C ALA A 24 -4.64 -46.63 3.95
N THR A 25 -4.30 -47.94 3.84
CA THR A 25 -5.25 -48.96 3.35
C THR A 25 -5.02 -50.24 4.10
N ALA A 26 -5.62 -50.36 5.27
CA ALA A 26 -6.11 -51.61 5.87
C ALA A 26 -6.56 -51.34 7.30
N LEU A 27 -7.87 -51.17 7.51
CA LEU A 27 -8.58 -51.73 8.65
C LEU A 27 -10.07 -51.40 8.52
N GLY A 28 -10.75 -52.37 8.29
CA GLY A 28 -12.00 -52.93 8.19
C GLY A 28 -13.19 -52.23 8.77
N ALA A 29 -14.27 -52.48 8.08
CA ALA A 29 -15.65 -52.26 8.45
C ALA A 29 -16.00 -52.83 9.83
N ALA A 30 -16.55 -51.94 10.69
CA ALA A 30 -17.61 -52.25 11.66
C ALA A 30 -17.88 -50.97 12.51
N GLY A 31 -19.11 -50.50 12.49
CA GLY A 31 -19.54 -49.46 13.42
C GLY A 31 -20.31 -48.29 12.78
N LEU A 32 -21.51 -48.60 12.27
CA LEU A 32 -22.54 -47.58 12.09
C LEU A 32 -22.97 -47.04 13.45
N LEU A 33 -22.26 -46.07 13.96
CA LEU A 33 -22.73 -45.23 15.08
C LEU A 33 -22.93 -43.81 14.54
N HIS A 34 -24.11 -43.29 14.77
CA HIS A 34 -24.56 -41.96 14.45
C HIS A 34 -23.50 -40.91 14.88
N ALA A 35 -22.64 -40.49 13.96
CA ALA A 35 -21.87 -39.27 14.16
C ALA A 35 -22.85 -38.12 14.04
N ALA A 36 -23.32 -37.63 15.19
CA ALA A 36 -23.88 -36.30 15.27
C ALA A 36 -22.86 -35.38 14.64
N HIS A 37 -23.21 -34.79 13.49
CA HIS A 37 -22.40 -33.74 12.87
C HIS A 37 -22.42 -32.56 13.84
N ALA A 38 -21.47 -32.53 14.76
CA ALA A 38 -21.11 -31.29 15.42
C ALA A 38 -20.62 -30.35 14.32
N GLN A 39 -21.49 -29.45 13.90
CA GLN A 39 -21.04 -28.33 13.08
C GLN A 39 -19.91 -27.66 13.87
N PRO A 40 -18.74 -27.42 13.26
CA PRO A 40 -17.72 -26.67 13.95
C PRO A 40 -18.35 -25.34 14.36
N THR A 41 -18.47 -25.12 15.65
CA THR A 41 -18.79 -23.80 16.17
C THR A 41 -17.65 -22.90 15.69
N VAL A 42 -17.91 -22.09 14.66
CA VAL A 42 -17.02 -21.03 14.26
C VAL A 42 -16.94 -20.11 15.47
N VAL A 43 -15.90 -20.28 16.27
CA VAL A 43 -15.52 -19.29 17.27
C VAL A 43 -15.12 -18.08 16.46
N THR A 44 -16.02 -17.15 16.29
CA THR A 44 -15.71 -15.87 15.69
C THR A 44 -14.77 -15.15 16.64
N ALA A 45 -13.47 -15.30 16.39
CA ALA A 45 -12.47 -14.47 17.07
C ALA A 45 -12.87 -13.00 16.87
N LYS A 46 -12.78 -12.19 17.94
CA LYS A 46 -13.04 -10.76 17.80
C LYS A 46 -12.17 -10.22 16.67
N PRO A 47 -12.70 -9.38 15.78
CA PRO A 47 -11.91 -8.71 14.75
C PRO A 47 -10.71 -8.00 15.40
N PHE A 48 -9.50 -8.20 14.86
CA PHE A 48 -8.28 -7.62 15.43
C PHE A 48 -7.36 -7.00 14.36
N ARG A 49 -7.68 -7.23 13.06
CA ARG A 49 -6.87 -6.71 11.95
C ARG A 49 -7.15 -5.23 11.77
N ILE A 50 -6.10 -4.48 11.43
CA ILE A 50 -6.20 -3.11 10.93
C ILE A 50 -5.88 -3.16 9.44
N ASP A 51 -6.84 -2.73 8.62
CA ASP A 51 -6.67 -2.61 7.17
C ASP A 51 -6.26 -1.16 6.85
N VAL A 52 -5.05 -0.96 6.41
CA VAL A 52 -4.51 0.36 6.00
C VAL A 52 -4.66 0.63 4.50
N HIS A 53 -5.17 -0.35 3.75
CA HIS A 53 -5.36 -0.25 2.30
C HIS A 53 -6.85 -0.33 1.93
N HIS A 54 -7.65 0.55 2.51
CA HIS A 54 -9.10 0.54 2.33
C HIS A 54 -9.57 1.77 1.54
N HIS A 55 -10.11 1.51 0.35
CA HIS A 55 -10.56 2.60 -0.51
C HIS A 55 -12.01 2.98 -0.24
N ILE A 56 -12.23 4.30 -0.19
CA ILE A 56 -13.55 4.90 -0.17
C ILE A 56 -13.77 5.77 -1.41
N THR A 57 -15.01 6.03 -1.71
CA THR A 57 -15.40 6.83 -2.88
C THR A 57 -16.24 8.04 -2.43
N PRO A 58 -15.60 9.14 -1.97
CA PRO A 58 -16.32 10.36 -1.61
C PRO A 58 -17.12 10.89 -2.79
N PRO A 59 -18.39 11.30 -2.60
CA PRO A 59 -19.29 11.67 -3.71
C PRO A 59 -18.74 12.77 -4.62
N THR A 60 -18.11 13.80 -4.04
CA THR A 60 -17.55 14.92 -4.81
C THR A 60 -16.37 14.48 -5.67
N TRP A 61 -15.49 13.64 -5.11
CA TRP A 61 -14.38 13.05 -5.84
C TRP A 61 -14.88 12.14 -6.96
N LEU A 62 -15.83 11.26 -6.69
CA LEU A 62 -16.43 10.36 -7.72
C LEU A 62 -17.02 11.16 -8.86
N LYS A 63 -17.72 12.27 -8.56
CA LYS A 63 -18.28 13.16 -9.60
C LYS A 63 -17.18 13.71 -10.51
N ALA A 64 -16.07 14.19 -9.95
CA ALA A 64 -14.94 14.72 -10.73
C ALA A 64 -14.27 13.64 -11.58
N VAL A 65 -14.04 12.45 -11.01
CA VAL A 65 -13.45 11.30 -11.71
C VAL A 65 -14.34 10.85 -12.87
N LYS A 66 -15.67 10.78 -12.67
CA LYS A 66 -16.65 10.47 -13.75
C LYS A 66 -16.65 11.53 -14.85
N GLN A 67 -16.59 12.81 -14.51
CA GLN A 67 -16.49 13.89 -15.50
C GLN A 67 -15.23 13.78 -16.35
N ALA A 68 -14.14 13.35 -15.75
CA ALA A 68 -12.86 13.10 -16.44
C ALA A 68 -12.80 11.75 -17.16
N LYS A 69 -13.83 10.89 -17.05
CA LYS A 69 -13.87 9.51 -17.61
C LYS A 69 -12.73 8.62 -17.08
N LEU A 70 -12.42 8.76 -15.81
CA LEU A 70 -11.36 8.02 -15.12
C LEU A 70 -11.93 7.05 -14.08
N ASP A 71 -13.26 6.92 -13.98
CA ASP A 71 -13.94 6.00 -13.06
C ASP A 71 -13.87 4.54 -13.54
N ASN A 72 -14.08 3.65 -12.57
CA ASN A 72 -14.16 2.22 -12.81
C ASN A 72 -15.31 1.61 -11.97
N PRO A 73 -15.76 0.36 -12.26
CA PRO A 73 -16.87 -0.25 -11.57
C PRO A 73 -16.70 -0.36 -10.03
N PRO A 74 -15.54 -0.71 -9.46
CA PRO A 74 -15.35 -0.68 -8.01
C PRO A 74 -15.62 0.68 -7.37
N MET A 75 -15.12 1.78 -7.95
CA MET A 75 -15.38 3.14 -7.45
C MET A 75 -16.86 3.49 -7.53
N ALA A 76 -17.50 3.18 -8.67
CA ALA A 76 -18.90 3.55 -8.92
C ALA A 76 -19.89 2.79 -8.01
N ASN A 77 -19.52 1.60 -7.56
CA ASN A 77 -20.37 0.69 -6.78
C ASN A 77 -19.99 0.62 -5.30
N TRP A 78 -19.06 1.44 -4.82
CA TRP A 78 -18.69 1.49 -3.43
C TRP A 78 -19.81 2.04 -2.54
N SER A 79 -19.95 1.50 -1.33
CA SER A 79 -20.76 2.09 -0.26
C SER A 79 -20.17 1.72 1.12
N PRO A 80 -20.50 2.50 2.16
CA PRO A 80 -20.09 2.18 3.53
C PRO A 80 -20.51 0.78 3.99
N GLU A 81 -21.73 0.36 3.62
CA GLU A 81 -22.30 -0.94 3.99
C GLU A 81 -21.48 -2.09 3.40
N LYS A 82 -21.06 -1.97 2.13
CA LYS A 82 -20.17 -2.97 1.50
C LYS A 82 -18.82 -3.06 2.20
N SER A 83 -18.24 -1.90 2.54
CA SER A 83 -16.99 -1.88 3.32
C SER A 83 -17.15 -2.60 4.65
N LEU A 84 -18.21 -2.31 5.40
CA LEU A 84 -18.47 -2.96 6.69
C LEU A 84 -18.69 -4.47 6.55
N GLU A 85 -19.45 -4.88 5.53
CA GLU A 85 -19.68 -6.30 5.25
C GLU A 85 -18.36 -7.03 4.94
N ASP A 86 -17.51 -6.44 4.10
CA ASP A 86 -16.22 -7.02 3.72
C ASP A 86 -15.24 -7.05 4.91
N MET A 87 -15.22 -6.01 5.73
CA MET A 87 -14.46 -5.96 6.98
C MET A 87 -14.89 -7.06 7.95
N ASP A 88 -16.20 -7.27 8.12
CA ASP A 88 -16.73 -8.30 9.00
C ASP A 88 -16.35 -9.71 8.51
N LYS A 89 -16.48 -9.96 7.21
CA LYS A 89 -16.05 -11.22 6.58
C LYS A 89 -14.54 -11.44 6.70
N GLY A 90 -13.74 -10.38 6.57
CA GLY A 90 -12.28 -10.41 6.65
C GLY A 90 -11.72 -10.41 8.08
N GLY A 91 -12.55 -10.25 9.11
CA GLY A 91 -12.09 -10.11 10.50
C GLY A 91 -11.31 -8.81 10.73
N VAL A 92 -11.65 -7.75 9.98
CA VAL A 92 -11.04 -6.42 10.09
C VAL A 92 -11.78 -5.62 11.14
N ALA A 93 -11.06 -5.22 12.19
CA ALA A 93 -11.61 -4.38 13.26
C ALA A 93 -11.77 -2.93 12.79
N THR A 94 -10.72 -2.38 12.21
CA THR A 94 -10.66 -0.97 11.76
C THR A 94 -10.02 -0.91 10.38
N ALA A 95 -10.61 -0.14 9.48
CA ALA A 95 -10.02 0.20 8.19
C ALA A 95 -9.63 1.68 8.16
N ILE A 96 -8.38 1.99 7.80
CA ILE A 96 -7.94 3.37 7.58
C ILE A 96 -8.18 3.70 6.12
N THR A 97 -9.07 4.64 5.86
CA THR A 97 -9.64 4.87 4.54
C THR A 97 -8.93 5.96 3.76
N SER A 98 -8.80 5.76 2.44
CA SER A 98 -8.32 6.78 1.51
C SER A 98 -8.96 6.61 0.13
N PRO A 99 -9.15 7.68 -0.67
CA PRO A 99 -9.44 7.54 -2.09
C PRO A 99 -8.26 6.91 -2.84
N THR A 100 -8.56 6.09 -3.84
CA THR A 100 -7.55 5.45 -4.69
C THR A 100 -7.06 6.39 -5.81
N THR A 101 -6.21 5.87 -6.73
CA THR A 101 -5.85 6.55 -7.98
C THR A 101 -7.12 6.90 -8.80
N PRO A 102 -7.16 8.04 -9.51
CA PRO A 102 -6.08 8.99 -9.78
C PRO A 102 -5.88 10.09 -8.72
N GLN A 103 -6.54 10.04 -7.57
CA GLN A 103 -6.65 11.15 -6.62
C GLN A 103 -7.05 12.47 -7.31
N LEU A 104 -6.20 13.52 -7.28
CA LEU A 104 -6.57 14.86 -7.71
C LEU A 104 -5.63 15.48 -8.75
N GLY A 105 -4.56 14.79 -9.14
CA GLY A 105 -3.54 15.33 -10.04
C GLY A 105 -4.01 15.70 -11.46
N PHE A 106 -5.23 15.32 -11.82
CA PHE A 106 -5.87 15.62 -13.11
C PHE A 106 -6.70 16.92 -13.09
N LEU A 107 -6.85 17.57 -11.94
CA LEU A 107 -7.66 18.78 -11.75
C LEU A 107 -6.81 20.04 -11.64
N PRO A 108 -7.35 21.23 -11.94
CA PRO A 108 -6.73 22.50 -11.58
C PRO A 108 -6.62 22.67 -10.06
N ALA A 109 -5.65 23.44 -9.59
CA ALA A 109 -5.32 23.59 -8.17
C ALA A 109 -6.51 23.92 -7.26
N ALA A 110 -7.35 24.89 -7.65
CA ALA A 110 -8.50 25.31 -6.86
C ALA A 110 -9.55 24.21 -6.71
N ASP A 111 -9.81 23.46 -7.78
CA ASP A 111 -10.73 22.32 -7.73
C ASP A 111 -10.15 21.15 -6.93
N ALA A 112 -8.86 20.87 -7.12
CA ALA A 112 -8.16 19.87 -6.35
C ALA A 112 -8.21 20.16 -4.84
N ALA A 113 -7.96 21.41 -4.44
CA ALA A 113 -8.04 21.83 -3.03
C ALA A 113 -9.45 21.68 -2.46
N ARG A 114 -10.47 22.13 -3.19
CA ARG A 114 -11.87 22.00 -2.76
C ARG A 114 -12.30 20.56 -2.63
N ILE A 115 -11.98 19.73 -3.63
CA ILE A 115 -12.39 18.32 -3.62
C ILE A 115 -11.61 17.51 -2.58
N ALA A 116 -10.32 17.83 -2.32
CA ALA A 116 -9.58 17.25 -1.21
C ALA A 116 -10.31 17.50 0.11
N ARG A 117 -10.63 18.77 0.41
CA ARG A 117 -11.35 19.18 1.61
C ARG A 117 -12.66 18.44 1.80
N GLU A 118 -13.53 18.48 0.82
CA GLU A 118 -14.85 17.85 0.87
C GLU A 118 -14.73 16.32 1.02
N SER A 119 -13.71 15.71 0.41
CA SER A 119 -13.46 14.26 0.53
C SER A 119 -12.96 13.87 1.91
N ASN A 120 -12.08 14.66 2.50
CA ASN A 120 -11.56 14.44 3.84
C ASN A 120 -12.64 14.64 4.91
N GLU A 121 -13.51 15.64 4.74
CA GLU A 121 -14.67 15.86 5.60
C GLU A 121 -15.66 14.68 5.51
N PHE A 122 -15.90 14.16 4.30
CA PHE A 122 -16.71 12.96 4.10
C PHE A 122 -16.11 11.75 4.83
N ALA A 123 -14.79 11.51 4.68
CA ALA A 123 -14.10 10.41 5.34
C ALA A 123 -14.19 10.54 6.88
N ARG A 124 -14.00 11.74 7.43
CA ARG A 124 -14.14 11.98 8.86
C ARG A 124 -15.58 11.79 9.35
N LYS A 125 -16.56 12.24 8.58
CA LYS A 125 -17.97 11.96 8.88
C LYS A 125 -18.24 10.46 8.93
N LEU A 126 -17.77 9.70 7.93
CA LEU A 126 -17.90 8.25 7.89
C LEU A 126 -17.29 7.59 9.15
N ALA A 127 -16.10 8.02 9.55
CA ALA A 127 -15.44 7.53 10.76
C ALA A 127 -16.23 7.87 12.05
N ASN A 128 -16.87 9.02 12.12
CA ASN A 128 -17.71 9.42 13.25
C ASN A 128 -19.03 8.64 13.31
N ASP A 129 -19.64 8.39 12.15
CA ASP A 129 -20.90 7.62 12.05
C ASP A 129 -20.68 6.14 12.41
N HIS A 130 -19.50 5.60 12.16
CA HIS A 130 -19.12 4.20 12.43
C HIS A 130 -17.90 4.11 13.34
N ARG A 131 -18.05 4.60 14.57
CA ARG A 131 -16.96 4.73 15.54
C ARG A 131 -16.16 3.45 15.73
N GLY A 132 -14.82 3.55 15.60
CA GLY A 132 -13.89 2.45 15.75
C GLY A 132 -13.79 1.54 14.52
N ARG A 133 -14.64 1.73 13.48
CA ARG A 133 -14.59 0.93 12.27
C ARG A 133 -13.77 1.60 11.17
N PHE A 134 -13.77 2.93 11.09
CA PHE A 134 -13.03 3.68 10.08
C PHE A 134 -12.08 4.69 10.72
N GLY A 135 -10.86 4.77 10.16
CA GLY A 135 -9.93 5.87 10.31
C GLY A 135 -9.74 6.59 8.97
N VAL A 136 -8.90 7.62 8.94
CA VAL A 136 -8.76 8.52 7.79
C VAL A 136 -7.29 8.77 7.46
N PHE A 137 -6.86 8.36 6.28
CA PHE A 137 -5.71 8.93 5.61
C PHE A 137 -6.20 10.06 4.70
N ALA A 138 -5.96 11.28 5.09
CA ALA A 138 -6.46 12.45 4.36
C ALA A 138 -5.75 12.61 3.01
N MET A 139 -6.52 12.83 1.97
CA MET A 139 -6.03 13.12 0.62
C MET A 139 -5.52 14.56 0.53
N LEU A 140 -4.36 14.75 -0.09
CA LEU A 140 -3.82 16.07 -0.37
C LEU A 140 -4.06 16.48 -1.83
N PRO A 141 -4.22 17.77 -2.13
CA PRO A 141 -4.30 18.28 -3.49
C PRO A 141 -2.93 18.33 -4.20
N MET A 142 -2.16 17.26 -4.07
CA MET A 142 -0.89 17.11 -4.77
C MET A 142 -1.12 17.08 -6.31
N PRO A 143 -0.22 17.68 -7.11
CA PRO A 143 1.10 18.19 -6.76
C PRO A 143 1.14 19.69 -6.36
N TYR A 144 0.03 20.28 -5.98
CA TYR A 144 -0.07 21.71 -5.65
C TYR A 144 0.39 21.96 -4.21
N ILE A 145 1.61 22.46 -4.08
CA ILE A 145 2.32 22.54 -2.79
C ILE A 145 1.59 23.43 -1.77
N ASP A 146 1.28 24.68 -2.14
CA ASP A 146 0.65 25.65 -1.23
C ASP A 146 -0.73 25.15 -0.74
N GLU A 147 -1.50 24.56 -1.63
CA GLU A 147 -2.80 24.00 -1.27
C GLU A 147 -2.64 22.71 -0.41
N SER A 148 -1.61 21.93 -0.67
CA SER A 148 -1.29 20.74 0.14
C SER A 148 -0.88 21.13 1.57
N LEU A 149 -0.09 22.19 1.76
CA LEU A 149 0.28 22.68 3.08
C LEU A 149 -0.94 23.14 3.89
N LYS A 150 -1.88 23.87 3.25
CA LYS A 150 -3.15 24.26 3.88
C LYS A 150 -4.00 23.05 4.27
N GLU A 151 -4.05 22.06 3.40
CA GLU A 151 -4.84 20.85 3.66
C GLU A 151 -4.22 19.96 4.74
N ILE A 152 -2.89 19.85 4.83
CA ILE A 152 -2.19 19.16 5.92
C ILE A 152 -2.60 19.74 7.27
N ALA A 153 -2.55 21.07 7.41
CA ALA A 153 -2.95 21.75 8.66
C ALA A 153 -4.40 21.44 9.00
N TYR A 154 -5.31 21.56 8.05
CA TYR A 154 -6.72 21.30 8.30
C TYR A 154 -7.01 19.82 8.63
N ALA A 155 -6.44 18.92 7.86
CA ALA A 155 -6.66 17.48 8.04
C ALA A 155 -6.16 16.98 9.40
N LEU A 156 -4.98 17.42 9.82
CA LEU A 156 -4.37 16.95 11.07
C LEU A 156 -4.87 17.74 12.29
N ASP A 157 -5.04 19.06 12.20
CA ASP A 157 -5.39 19.92 13.35
C ASP A 157 -6.90 20.01 13.58
N THR A 158 -7.71 19.99 12.51
CA THR A 158 -9.17 20.18 12.60
C THR A 158 -9.94 18.88 12.44
N LEU A 159 -9.62 18.11 11.41
CA LEU A 159 -10.29 16.83 11.19
C LEU A 159 -9.72 15.69 12.05
N HIS A 160 -8.53 15.86 12.63
CA HIS A 160 -7.82 14.83 13.39
C HIS A 160 -7.68 13.54 12.58
N ALA A 161 -7.25 13.68 11.32
CA ALA A 161 -6.95 12.53 10.48
C ALA A 161 -5.84 11.67 11.08
N ASP A 162 -5.91 10.36 10.87
CA ASP A 162 -4.94 9.39 11.40
C ASP A 162 -3.61 9.44 10.66
N GLY A 163 -3.58 10.07 9.49
CA GLY A 163 -2.41 10.29 8.67
C GLY A 163 -2.79 10.89 7.32
N ILE A 164 -1.84 10.88 6.41
CA ILE A 164 -1.97 11.44 5.06
C ILE A 164 -1.83 10.33 4.01
N GLY A 165 -2.74 10.30 3.03
CA GLY A 165 -2.72 9.38 1.89
C GLY A 165 -2.32 10.08 0.60
N ILE A 166 -1.20 9.69 0.00
CA ILE A 166 -0.65 10.28 -1.23
C ILE A 166 -0.32 9.22 -2.27
N MET A 167 -0.14 9.66 -3.52
CA MET A 167 0.32 8.76 -4.59
C MET A 167 1.84 8.59 -4.55
N THR A 168 2.34 7.50 -5.08
CA THR A 168 3.77 7.21 -5.20
C THR A 168 4.50 8.17 -6.15
N SER A 169 3.78 8.74 -7.12
CA SER A 169 4.35 9.70 -8.07
C SER A 169 3.31 10.71 -8.56
N TYR A 170 3.79 11.85 -9.04
CA TYR A 170 3.00 12.93 -9.67
C TYR A 170 3.73 13.44 -10.90
N GLY A 171 3.20 13.17 -12.10
CA GLY A 171 3.78 13.58 -13.36
C GLY A 171 5.23 13.10 -13.55
N ASP A 172 5.48 11.80 -13.35
CA ASP A 172 6.79 11.16 -13.43
C ASP A 172 7.84 11.70 -12.45
N LYS A 173 7.39 12.26 -11.33
CA LYS A 173 8.23 12.70 -10.22
C LYS A 173 7.83 11.96 -8.96
N TRP A 174 8.78 11.24 -8.39
CA TRP A 174 8.62 10.47 -7.16
C TRP A 174 8.85 11.32 -5.92
N LEU A 175 8.46 10.81 -4.78
CA LEU A 175 8.30 11.61 -3.55
C LEU A 175 9.60 12.23 -2.99
N GLY A 176 10.76 11.74 -3.37
CA GLY A 176 12.06 12.35 -3.00
C GLY A 176 12.51 13.53 -3.88
N TYR A 177 11.70 13.96 -4.86
CA TYR A 177 12.04 15.13 -5.69
C TYR A 177 11.94 16.43 -4.90
N ALA A 178 12.89 17.34 -5.14
CA ALA A 178 13.02 18.60 -4.40
C ALA A 178 11.74 19.47 -4.39
N GLN A 179 10.93 19.39 -5.45
CA GLN A 179 9.68 20.16 -5.53
C GLN A 179 8.67 19.80 -4.43
N PHE A 180 8.73 18.58 -3.87
CA PHE A 180 7.83 18.13 -2.82
C PHE A 180 8.38 18.38 -1.41
N GLN A 181 9.62 18.91 -1.30
CA GLN A 181 10.26 19.17 -0.02
C GLN A 181 9.37 19.92 0.98
N PRO A 182 8.69 21.05 0.62
CA PRO A 182 7.93 21.80 1.61
C PRO A 182 6.80 20.97 2.24
N VAL A 183 6.17 20.07 1.47
CA VAL A 183 5.15 19.16 1.97
C VAL A 183 5.74 18.15 2.97
N PHE A 184 6.88 17.56 2.63
CA PHE A 184 7.54 16.58 3.50
C PHE A 184 8.21 17.20 4.72
N ASP A 185 8.71 18.45 4.63
CA ASP A 185 9.20 19.21 5.78
C ASP A 185 8.06 19.41 6.81
N GLU A 186 6.88 19.78 6.37
CA GLU A 186 5.70 19.95 7.24
C GLU A 186 5.21 18.64 7.82
N LEU A 187 5.14 17.56 7.02
CA LEU A 187 4.76 16.23 7.49
C LEU A 187 5.76 15.69 8.52
N ASN A 188 7.05 15.90 8.29
CA ASN A 188 8.11 15.49 9.22
C ASN A 188 8.02 16.27 10.54
N ARG A 189 7.83 17.59 10.48
CA ARG A 189 7.63 18.45 11.66
C ARG A 189 6.46 17.96 12.52
N ARG A 190 5.43 17.40 11.89
CA ARG A 190 4.23 16.87 12.56
C ARG A 190 4.37 15.41 12.97
N LYS A 191 5.45 14.74 12.62
CA LYS A 191 5.65 13.29 12.81
C LYS A 191 4.47 12.48 12.26
N ALA A 192 4.07 12.83 11.05
CA ALA A 192 2.87 12.28 10.45
C ALA A 192 3.07 10.84 9.97
N VAL A 193 1.99 10.06 10.00
CA VAL A 193 1.89 8.81 9.24
C VAL A 193 1.57 9.17 7.79
N VAL A 194 2.32 8.63 6.84
CA VAL A 194 2.15 8.85 5.41
C VAL A 194 1.95 7.51 4.69
N TYR A 195 0.73 7.26 4.27
CA TYR A 195 0.39 6.12 3.44
C TYR A 195 0.56 6.46 1.96
N THR A 196 1.20 5.57 1.19
CA THR A 196 1.41 5.76 -0.25
C THR A 196 0.62 4.73 -1.06
N HIS A 197 -0.10 5.18 -2.08
CA HIS A 197 -0.78 4.32 -3.03
C HIS A 197 -0.15 4.46 -4.42
N PRO A 198 0.08 3.35 -5.16
CA PRO A 198 0.69 3.42 -6.48
C PRO A 198 -0.22 4.04 -7.53
N THR A 199 0.41 4.52 -8.58
CA THR A 199 -0.25 4.94 -9.82
C THR A 199 0.52 4.38 -11.02
N GLY A 200 -0.06 4.44 -12.21
CA GLY A 200 0.68 4.24 -13.45
C GLY A 200 1.36 5.53 -13.86
N PRO A 201 2.68 5.68 -13.71
CA PRO A 201 3.37 6.89 -14.11
C PRO A 201 3.31 7.09 -15.63
N ASN A 202 3.33 8.35 -16.08
CA ASN A 202 3.15 8.68 -17.51
C ASN A 202 4.20 8.03 -18.43
N CYS A 203 5.44 7.88 -17.91
CA CYS A 203 6.52 7.20 -18.64
C CYS A 203 6.20 5.77 -19.05
N CYS A 204 5.26 5.14 -18.34
CA CYS A 204 5.14 3.69 -18.32
C CYS A 204 3.72 3.20 -18.66
N VAL A 205 2.89 4.08 -19.21
CA VAL A 205 1.53 3.72 -19.65
C VAL A 205 1.62 2.85 -20.91
N ASN A 206 0.91 1.72 -20.89
CA ASN A 206 0.82 0.78 -22.03
C ASN A 206 2.16 0.22 -22.54
N LEU A 207 3.17 0.10 -21.69
CA LEU A 207 4.45 -0.51 -22.06
C LEU A 207 4.29 -1.95 -22.56
N VAL A 208 3.39 -2.71 -21.93
CA VAL A 208 3.02 -4.04 -22.42
C VAL A 208 1.57 -3.97 -22.88
N GLN A 209 1.38 -4.13 -24.19
CA GLN A 209 0.06 -3.99 -24.81
C GLN A 209 -0.96 -4.96 -24.18
N GLY A 210 -2.10 -4.43 -23.74
CA GLY A 210 -3.20 -5.21 -23.16
C GLY A 210 -2.99 -5.61 -21.70
N VAL A 211 -1.88 -5.24 -21.07
CA VAL A 211 -1.62 -5.47 -19.65
C VAL A 211 -1.98 -4.19 -18.88
N PRO A 212 -2.92 -4.27 -17.91
CA PRO A 212 -3.27 -3.10 -17.13
C PRO A 212 -2.11 -2.67 -16.22
N ALA A 213 -1.99 -1.36 -15.97
CA ALA A 213 -0.94 -0.80 -15.11
C ALA A 213 -0.94 -1.42 -13.69
N SER A 214 -2.09 -1.81 -13.19
CA SER A 214 -2.22 -2.49 -11.89
C SER A 214 -1.47 -3.82 -11.80
N ALA A 215 -1.25 -4.49 -12.94
CA ALA A 215 -0.57 -5.80 -12.94
C ALA A 215 0.95 -5.69 -12.80
N VAL A 216 1.56 -4.61 -13.28
CA VAL A 216 3.02 -4.45 -13.31
C VAL A 216 3.44 -3.10 -12.74
N GLU A 217 2.86 -2.02 -13.26
CA GLU A 217 3.36 -0.68 -12.98
C GLU A 217 3.11 -0.25 -11.53
N TYR A 218 2.04 -0.70 -10.89
CA TYR A 218 1.76 -0.35 -9.50
C TYR A 218 2.85 -0.88 -8.55
N GLY A 219 3.24 -2.14 -8.67
CA GLY A 219 4.34 -2.68 -7.89
C GLY A 219 5.68 -2.01 -8.22
N ALA A 220 5.93 -1.76 -9.51
CA ALA A 220 7.14 -1.07 -9.95
C ALA A 220 7.19 0.39 -9.44
N ASP A 221 6.07 1.12 -9.44
CA ASP A 221 6.03 2.52 -9.00
C ASP A 221 6.17 2.67 -7.50
N THR A 222 5.57 1.78 -6.71
CA THR A 222 5.84 1.71 -5.26
C THR A 222 7.33 1.51 -5.00
N THR A 223 7.97 0.59 -5.70
CA THR A 223 9.42 0.36 -5.56
C THR A 223 10.24 1.57 -6.00
N ARG A 224 9.88 2.25 -7.11
CA ARG A 224 10.57 3.47 -7.58
C ARG A 224 10.52 4.58 -6.55
N THR A 225 9.39 4.80 -5.88
CA THR A 225 9.29 5.84 -4.86
C THR A 225 10.13 5.53 -3.62
N ILE A 226 10.18 4.26 -3.18
CA ILE A 226 11.05 3.83 -2.08
C ILE A 226 12.53 4.09 -2.44
N ILE A 227 12.96 3.65 -3.62
CA ILE A 227 14.32 3.87 -4.12
C ILE A 227 14.62 5.37 -4.18
N ASN A 228 13.70 6.16 -4.73
CA ASN A 228 13.89 7.59 -4.86
C ASN A 228 14.01 8.28 -3.49
N LEU A 229 13.20 7.93 -2.49
CA LEU A 229 13.30 8.47 -1.13
C LEU A 229 14.66 8.15 -0.49
N ILE A 230 15.14 6.92 -0.62
CA ILE A 230 16.43 6.49 -0.03
C ILE A 230 17.59 7.20 -0.73
N PHE A 231 17.67 7.11 -2.05
CA PHE A 231 18.84 7.57 -2.80
C PHE A 231 18.87 9.07 -3.05
N SER A 232 17.77 9.79 -2.84
CA SER A 232 17.78 11.27 -2.75
C SER A 232 18.16 11.78 -1.37
N GLY A 233 18.26 10.90 -0.37
CA GLY A 233 18.46 11.25 1.04
C GLY A 233 17.19 11.82 1.71
N ALA A 234 16.03 11.77 1.03
CA ALA A 234 14.78 12.27 1.58
C ALA A 234 14.32 11.41 2.77
N SER A 235 14.45 10.08 2.69
CA SER A 235 14.05 9.22 3.80
C SER A 235 14.83 9.51 5.09
N THR A 236 16.13 9.72 5.00
CA THR A 236 16.98 10.09 6.16
C THR A 236 16.63 11.51 6.67
N ARG A 237 16.34 12.45 5.76
CA ARG A 237 15.92 13.82 6.13
C ARG A 237 14.59 13.83 6.86
N TYR A 238 13.67 12.98 6.45
CA TYR A 238 12.32 12.87 7.00
C TYR A 238 12.17 11.66 7.92
N ALA A 239 13.11 11.52 8.85
CA ALA A 239 13.20 10.37 9.75
C ALA A 239 12.03 10.27 10.74
N ASP A 240 11.34 11.38 11.00
CA ASP A 240 10.16 11.43 11.88
C ASP A 240 8.84 11.07 11.17
N ILE A 241 8.85 10.80 9.86
CA ILE A 241 7.68 10.32 9.14
C ILE A 241 7.62 8.81 9.20
N ASP A 242 6.46 8.27 9.63
CA ASP A 242 6.13 6.86 9.51
C ASP A 242 5.53 6.58 8.12
N PHE A 243 6.35 6.08 7.21
CA PHE A 243 5.89 5.71 5.86
C PHE A 243 5.28 4.31 5.85
N ILE A 244 4.07 4.20 5.27
CA ILE A 244 3.42 2.92 4.95
C ILE A 244 3.36 2.79 3.42
N PHE A 245 4.04 1.79 2.87
CA PHE A 245 4.04 1.50 1.43
C PHE A 245 3.07 0.38 1.10
N SER A 246 2.28 0.61 0.06
CA SER A 246 1.30 -0.37 -0.40
C SER A 246 1.93 -1.56 -1.13
N HIS A 247 1.16 -2.66 -1.20
CA HIS A 247 1.50 -3.90 -1.92
C HIS A 247 2.86 -4.49 -1.53
N GLY A 248 3.14 -4.57 -0.22
CA GLY A 248 4.39 -5.13 0.30
C GLY A 248 5.66 -4.38 -0.15
N GLY A 249 5.54 -3.11 -0.55
CA GLY A 249 6.62 -2.36 -1.17
C GLY A 249 6.81 -2.65 -2.66
N GLY A 250 5.84 -3.33 -3.28
CA GLY A 250 5.85 -3.67 -4.69
C GLY A 250 6.82 -4.81 -5.03
N VAL A 251 7.76 -4.57 -5.94
CA VAL A 251 8.80 -5.54 -6.32
C VAL A 251 10.10 -5.37 -5.51
N LEU A 252 10.03 -4.66 -4.38
CA LEU A 252 11.19 -4.30 -3.56
C LEU A 252 12.00 -5.53 -3.12
N THR A 253 11.34 -6.60 -2.70
CA THR A 253 12.01 -7.84 -2.25
C THR A 253 12.86 -8.47 -3.34
N ALA A 254 12.47 -8.34 -4.60
CA ALA A 254 13.23 -8.86 -5.74
C ALA A 254 14.47 -8.03 -6.08
N VAL A 255 14.52 -6.77 -5.63
CA VAL A 255 15.63 -5.85 -5.98
C VAL A 255 16.43 -5.35 -4.78
N ALA A 256 16.04 -5.69 -3.55
CA ALA A 256 16.64 -5.17 -2.32
C ALA A 256 18.15 -5.38 -2.27
N GLU A 257 18.65 -6.57 -2.58
CA GLU A 257 20.08 -6.86 -2.63
C GLU A 257 20.82 -6.00 -3.68
N ARG A 258 20.17 -5.76 -4.84
CA ARG A 258 20.76 -4.88 -5.87
C ARG A 258 20.90 -3.44 -5.39
N LEU A 259 19.96 -2.97 -4.57
CA LEU A 259 20.03 -1.63 -3.99
C LEU A 259 21.21 -1.53 -3.02
N GLN A 260 21.39 -2.53 -2.18
CA GLN A 260 22.48 -2.57 -1.19
C GLN A 260 23.86 -2.73 -1.81
N ILE A 261 24.00 -3.48 -2.90
CA ILE A 261 25.31 -3.83 -3.47
C ILE A 261 25.64 -2.95 -4.70
N GLN A 262 24.71 -2.83 -5.66
CA GLN A 262 25.00 -2.12 -6.91
C GLN A 262 24.80 -0.61 -6.79
N MET A 263 23.65 -0.18 -6.30
CA MET A 263 23.29 1.24 -6.28
C MET A 263 24.23 2.05 -5.41
N VAL A 264 24.65 1.53 -4.26
CA VAL A 264 25.55 2.24 -3.34
C VAL A 264 26.95 2.46 -3.95
N ASN A 265 27.33 1.66 -4.93
CA ASN A 265 28.61 1.76 -5.64
C ASN A 265 28.49 2.47 -6.99
N THR A 266 27.30 2.91 -7.39
CA THR A 266 27.06 3.57 -8.68
C THR A 266 27.06 5.09 -8.52
N PRO A 267 27.79 5.86 -9.36
CA PRO A 267 27.62 7.30 -9.39
C PRO A 267 26.15 7.68 -9.71
N PRO A 268 25.58 8.73 -9.05
CA PRO A 268 26.20 9.67 -8.11
C PRO A 268 26.15 9.25 -6.63
N TYR A 269 25.80 8.01 -6.28
CA TYR A 269 25.55 7.56 -4.92
C TYR A 269 26.77 6.99 -4.20
N ALA A 270 27.79 6.60 -4.97
CA ALA A 270 29.03 6.04 -4.42
C ALA A 270 29.63 6.94 -3.33
N GLY A 271 29.81 6.37 -2.14
CA GLY A 271 30.33 7.08 -0.96
C GLY A 271 29.33 8.02 -0.27
N LYS A 272 28.06 8.12 -0.76
CA LYS A 272 27.01 8.95 -0.13
C LYS A 272 25.96 8.13 0.59
N VAL A 273 25.69 6.93 0.11
CA VAL A 273 24.74 5.98 0.69
C VAL A 273 25.46 4.68 0.94
N THR A 274 25.31 4.12 2.11
CA THR A 274 25.94 2.84 2.48
C THR A 274 24.93 1.69 2.46
N PRO A 275 25.38 0.42 2.33
CA PRO A 275 24.51 -0.74 2.45
C PRO A 275 23.69 -0.74 3.75
N ALA A 276 24.34 -0.40 4.87
CA ALA A 276 23.69 -0.34 6.19
C ALA A 276 22.60 0.75 6.26
N GLN A 277 22.80 1.89 5.60
CA GLN A 277 21.75 2.92 5.50
C GLN A 277 20.56 2.42 4.68
N VAL A 278 20.77 1.75 3.55
CA VAL A 278 19.69 1.16 2.75
C VAL A 278 18.91 0.15 3.58
N GLU A 279 19.59 -0.75 4.27
CA GLU A 279 18.98 -1.74 5.14
C GLU A 279 18.17 -1.09 6.27
N HIS A 280 18.74 -0.09 6.94
CA HIS A 280 18.06 0.66 7.99
C HIS A 280 16.76 1.30 7.49
N GLU A 281 16.80 2.00 6.35
CA GLU A 281 15.63 2.66 5.77
C GLU A 281 14.55 1.65 5.37
N LEU A 282 14.94 0.54 4.74
CA LEU A 282 13.99 -0.51 4.36
C LEU A 282 13.32 -1.16 5.58
N ASN A 283 14.04 -1.34 6.67
CA ASN A 283 13.53 -1.96 7.89
C ASN A 283 12.64 -1.03 8.74
N ARG A 284 12.81 0.29 8.66
CA ARG A 284 11.97 1.24 9.40
C ARG A 284 10.65 1.57 8.72
N PHE A 285 10.52 1.30 7.43
CA PHE A 285 9.26 1.50 6.71
C PHE A 285 8.25 0.43 7.05
N PHE A 286 6.98 0.81 7.02
CA PHE A 286 5.86 -0.11 7.13
C PHE A 286 5.37 -0.52 5.75
N TYR A 287 4.83 -1.73 5.64
CA TYR A 287 4.33 -2.28 4.39
C TYR A 287 2.96 -2.90 4.64
N ASP A 288 1.98 -2.60 3.79
CA ASP A 288 0.72 -3.32 3.83
C ASP A 288 0.85 -4.71 3.19
N THR A 289 -0.19 -5.50 3.25
CA THR A 289 -0.19 -6.86 2.69
C THR A 289 -1.23 -7.03 1.57
N ALA A 290 -1.71 -5.94 1.00
CA ALA A 290 -2.65 -5.99 -0.10
C ALA A 290 -1.99 -6.52 -1.37
N GLN A 291 -2.55 -7.56 -1.96
CA GLN A 291 -2.10 -8.15 -3.23
C GLN A 291 -0.59 -8.49 -3.28
N VAL A 292 -0.05 -9.05 -2.20
CA VAL A 292 1.35 -9.52 -2.10
C VAL A 292 1.44 -10.98 -2.45
#